data_e921d07a4c5d320767afa1aaa6b528a0
#
_entry.id   e921d07a4c5d320767afa1aaa6b528a0
#
_cell.length_a   1.000
_cell.length_b   1.000
_cell.length_c   1.000
_cell.angle_alpha   90.00
_cell.angle_beta   90.00
_cell.angle_gamma   90.00
#
_symmetry.space_group_name_H-M   'P 1'
#
loop_
_entity.id
_entity.type
_entity.pdbx_description
1 polymer ?
#
loop_
_entity_poly.entity_id
_entity_poly.type
_entity_poly.pdbx_seq_one_letter_code
_entity_poly.pdbx_strand_id
1 'polypeptide(L)'
;MREVRIRDTLSGEVRALPTNEEVGIYACGPTVYSRIHIGNARPFVIFSLFARFLRSEGYRAKLVVNVTDVNDKIYDAAWKVGRPSSAFAEEMTRAYFEDTDRLGLGRPDAEPLATESIEPIVSLISDLIEAGHAYESGGDVYYRVRSFDGYGKLSNRRTEDMDQGEEAGSATLKEDPLDFALWKAHKKTEDTSWDSPWGPGRPGWHIECSAMAEAELGSSFAIHGGGSDLVFPHHENEIAQSEGAGRPFARAWMHNGMVETDAEKMSKSEGNIFQLSEALDRYGREAVVDYLISGHYRQPLAFGPEQMEQAVARVERLRNFLRENPARGESGEALSEQQRGGSARTSPDSRLDAFKEALAEEFNTPRAMAEAFELVGDANREEIPRAAETLREMLELVGLGSLAEAERGGDAEAEGLLAERERARAAKDFARADEIRDRLAALGWEVRDSADGARLVPKA
;
A
#
# COMPACT_ATOMS: atom_id res chain seq x y z
N MET A 1 -24.27 -2.88 -2.75
CA MET A 1 -23.31 -1.83 -2.35
C MET A 1 -23.50 -1.57 -0.87
N ARG A 2 -22.51 -1.90 -0.05
CA ARG A 2 -22.47 -1.66 1.40
C ARG A 2 -22.08 -0.21 1.66
N GLU A 3 -22.61 0.46 2.66
CA GLU A 3 -22.11 1.77 3.08
C GLU A 3 -20.72 1.61 3.69
N VAL A 4 -19.72 2.30 3.13
CA VAL A 4 -18.34 2.29 3.62
C VAL A 4 -18.06 3.59 4.34
N ARG A 5 -17.49 3.49 5.53
CA ARG A 5 -17.19 4.62 6.42
C ARG A 5 -15.70 4.70 6.70
N ILE A 6 -15.18 5.90 6.76
CA ILE A 6 -13.79 6.18 7.16
C ILE A 6 -13.75 7.27 8.21
N ARG A 7 -12.74 7.24 9.06
CA ARG A 7 -12.44 8.36 9.95
C ARG A 7 -11.69 9.42 9.17
N ASP A 8 -12.25 10.61 9.14
CA ASP A 8 -11.62 11.79 8.57
C ASP A 8 -10.71 12.45 9.61
N THR A 9 -9.41 12.59 9.30
CA THR A 9 -8.44 13.20 10.22
C THR A 9 -8.76 14.68 10.48
N LEU A 10 -9.27 15.40 9.46
CA LEU A 10 -9.55 16.83 9.58
C LEU A 10 -10.68 17.11 10.57
N SER A 11 -11.80 16.41 10.48
CA SER A 11 -12.94 16.60 11.39
C SER A 11 -12.86 15.74 12.65
N GLY A 12 -12.07 14.68 12.64
CA GLY A 12 -12.06 13.65 13.69
C GLY A 12 -13.33 12.79 13.73
N GLU A 13 -14.20 12.88 12.72
CA GLU A 13 -15.47 12.15 12.65
C GLU A 13 -15.38 10.95 11.69
N VAL A 14 -16.23 9.96 11.91
CA VAL A 14 -16.44 8.86 10.97
C VAL A 14 -17.49 9.30 9.94
N ARG A 15 -17.15 9.23 8.65
CA ARG A 15 -17.98 9.68 7.54
C ARG A 15 -18.22 8.56 6.54
N ALA A 16 -19.44 8.50 6.01
CA ALA A 16 -19.77 7.61 4.90
C ALA A 16 -19.21 8.16 3.58
N LEU A 17 -18.72 7.25 2.73
CA LEU A 17 -18.28 7.59 1.38
C LEU A 17 -19.47 7.81 0.44
N PRO A 18 -19.33 8.68 -0.58
CA PRO A 18 -20.37 8.88 -1.57
C PRO A 18 -20.56 7.62 -2.43
N THR A 19 -21.81 7.29 -2.73
CA THR A 19 -22.20 6.10 -3.52
C THR A 19 -22.59 6.41 -4.97
N ASN A 20 -22.84 7.67 -5.29
CA ASN A 20 -23.38 8.11 -6.59
C ASN A 20 -22.36 8.82 -7.48
N GLU A 21 -21.14 8.98 -7.04
CA GLU A 21 -20.04 9.61 -7.76
C GLU A 21 -18.76 8.76 -7.71
N GLU A 22 -17.71 9.20 -8.40
CA GLU A 22 -16.40 8.56 -8.32
C GLU A 22 -15.75 8.85 -6.95
N VAL A 23 -15.19 7.80 -6.35
CA VAL A 23 -14.38 7.90 -5.13
C VAL A 23 -12.91 8.03 -5.56
N GLY A 24 -12.50 9.27 -5.86
CA GLY A 24 -11.11 9.60 -6.11
C GLY A 24 -10.30 9.52 -4.82
N ILE A 25 -9.22 8.75 -4.83
CA ILE A 25 -8.29 8.57 -3.71
C ILE A 25 -6.91 9.00 -4.20
N TYR A 26 -6.35 10.03 -3.59
CA TYR A 26 -4.94 10.39 -3.76
C TYR A 26 -4.16 9.96 -2.53
N ALA A 27 -3.12 9.16 -2.70
CA ALA A 27 -2.22 8.79 -1.61
C ALA A 27 -0.80 9.25 -1.93
N CYS A 28 -0.19 10.03 -1.03
CA CYS A 28 1.17 10.50 -1.20
C CYS A 28 2.14 9.32 -1.27
N GLY A 29 2.84 9.22 -2.39
CA GLY A 29 3.85 8.21 -2.67
C GLY A 29 5.25 8.60 -2.15
N PRO A 30 6.27 7.81 -2.44
CA PRO A 30 7.61 8.05 -1.91
C PRO A 30 8.39 9.09 -2.70
N THR A 31 9.34 9.74 -2.02
CA THR A 31 10.47 10.40 -2.66
C THR A 31 11.55 9.36 -2.95
N VAL A 32 11.89 9.15 -4.22
CA VAL A 32 12.74 8.05 -4.70
C VAL A 32 14.25 8.36 -4.62
N TYR A 33 14.74 8.70 -3.43
CA TYR A 33 16.17 8.90 -3.17
C TYR A 33 16.91 7.63 -2.73
N SER A 34 16.21 6.50 -2.68
CA SER A 34 16.72 5.15 -2.43
C SER A 34 15.59 4.13 -2.61
N ARG A 35 15.89 2.83 -2.62
CA ARG A 35 14.83 1.81 -2.50
C ARG A 35 13.97 2.05 -1.27
N ILE A 36 12.69 1.70 -1.37
CA ILE A 36 11.73 1.86 -0.28
C ILE A 36 11.96 0.81 0.81
N HIS A 37 11.68 1.20 2.05
CA HIS A 37 11.65 0.29 3.19
C HIS A 37 10.22 -0.18 3.48
N ILE A 38 10.07 -1.21 4.30
CA ILE A 38 8.77 -1.81 4.63
C ILE A 38 7.76 -0.79 5.18
N GLY A 39 8.22 0.25 5.87
CA GLY A 39 7.36 1.34 6.34
C GLY A 39 6.76 2.17 5.21
N ASN A 40 7.51 2.42 4.12
CA ASN A 40 7.00 3.12 2.93
C ASN A 40 6.00 2.25 2.14
N ALA A 41 6.07 0.93 2.26
CA ALA A 41 5.13 0.03 1.61
C ALA A 41 3.75 0.05 2.27
N ARG A 42 3.64 0.45 3.55
CA ARG A 42 2.37 0.39 4.28
C ARG A 42 1.26 1.25 3.66
N PRO A 43 1.47 2.55 3.34
CA PRO A 43 0.46 3.33 2.63
C PRO A 43 0.04 2.68 1.32
N PHE A 44 0.99 2.24 0.49
CA PHE A 44 0.72 1.56 -0.77
C PHE A 44 -0.21 0.34 -0.57
N VAL A 45 0.09 -0.53 0.41
CA VAL A 45 -0.72 -1.72 0.71
C VAL A 45 -2.12 -1.31 1.19
N ILE A 46 -2.22 -0.39 2.15
CA ILE A 46 -3.50 0.04 2.72
C ILE A 46 -4.41 0.64 1.66
N PHE A 47 -3.91 1.60 0.85
CA PHE A 47 -4.74 2.28 -0.15
C PHE A 47 -5.07 1.37 -1.35
N SER A 48 -4.15 0.49 -1.78
CA SER A 48 -4.43 -0.49 -2.83
C SER A 48 -5.53 -1.47 -2.42
N LEU A 49 -5.46 -2.00 -1.20
CA LEU A 49 -6.48 -2.92 -0.68
C LEU A 49 -7.81 -2.22 -0.39
N PHE A 50 -7.77 -0.98 0.09
CA PHE A 50 -8.97 -0.18 0.30
C PHE A 50 -9.70 0.11 -1.03
N ALA A 51 -8.97 0.52 -2.06
CA ALA A 51 -9.54 0.71 -3.40
C ALA A 51 -10.11 -0.59 -3.99
N ARG A 52 -9.42 -1.73 -3.79
CA ARG A 52 -9.90 -3.07 -4.17
C ARG A 52 -11.20 -3.41 -3.46
N PHE A 53 -11.27 -3.21 -2.15
CA PHE A 53 -12.49 -3.44 -1.37
C PHE A 53 -13.65 -2.57 -1.85
N LEU A 54 -13.42 -1.27 -2.06
CA LEU A 54 -14.44 -0.37 -2.59
C LEU A 54 -14.99 -0.85 -3.94
N ARG A 55 -14.12 -1.26 -4.86
CA ARG A 55 -14.52 -1.82 -6.16
C ARG A 55 -15.35 -3.10 -6.02
N SER A 56 -14.98 -3.98 -5.08
CA SER A 56 -15.74 -5.22 -4.81
C SER A 56 -17.16 -4.94 -4.28
N GLU A 57 -17.34 -3.84 -3.56
CA GLU A 57 -18.65 -3.37 -3.08
C GLU A 57 -19.42 -2.54 -4.13
N GLY A 58 -18.84 -2.33 -5.32
CA GLY A 58 -19.49 -1.64 -6.44
C GLY A 58 -19.25 -0.13 -6.50
N TYR A 59 -18.32 0.41 -5.72
CA TYR A 59 -17.89 1.79 -5.85
C TYR A 59 -17.01 1.99 -7.09
N ARG A 60 -17.10 3.14 -7.72
CA ARG A 60 -16.18 3.58 -8.76
C ARG A 60 -14.98 4.24 -8.12
N ALA A 61 -14.03 3.45 -7.63
CA ALA A 61 -12.83 3.95 -6.97
C ALA A 61 -11.70 4.16 -7.98
N LYS A 62 -11.08 5.37 -7.98
CA LYS A 62 -9.84 5.70 -8.69
C LYS A 62 -8.74 5.98 -7.69
N LEU A 63 -7.68 5.17 -7.71
CA LEU A 63 -6.50 5.33 -6.84
C LEU A 63 -5.37 5.98 -7.62
N VAL A 64 -4.84 7.07 -7.09
CA VAL A 64 -3.66 7.77 -7.57
C VAL A 64 -2.58 7.73 -6.50
N VAL A 65 -1.37 7.32 -6.87
CA VAL A 65 -0.20 7.34 -5.99
C VAL A 65 0.95 7.99 -6.75
N ASN A 66 1.41 9.15 -6.33
CA ASN A 66 2.49 9.85 -7.03
C ASN A 66 3.87 9.28 -6.73
N VAL A 67 4.83 9.66 -7.57
CA VAL A 67 6.25 9.47 -7.30
C VAL A 67 6.95 10.83 -7.34
N THR A 68 7.59 11.20 -6.24
CA THR A 68 8.45 12.38 -6.17
C THR A 68 9.85 11.99 -6.66
N ASP A 69 10.14 12.30 -7.93
CA ASP A 69 11.37 11.98 -8.64
C ASP A 69 12.31 13.19 -8.81
N VAL A 70 11.98 14.32 -8.19
CA VAL A 70 12.83 15.51 -8.06
C VAL A 70 12.79 16.04 -6.62
N ASN A 71 13.96 16.12 -5.95
CA ASN A 71 14.04 16.58 -4.56
C ASN A 71 15.50 16.78 -4.15
N ASP A 72 15.78 17.64 -3.16
CA ASP A 72 17.13 17.83 -2.58
C ASP A 72 17.78 16.50 -2.18
N LYS A 73 17.01 15.58 -1.57
CA LYS A 73 17.51 14.25 -1.16
C LYS A 73 17.95 13.40 -2.34
N ILE A 74 17.35 13.58 -3.53
CA ILE A 74 17.74 12.86 -4.75
C ILE A 74 19.07 13.39 -5.26
N TYR A 75 19.24 14.73 -5.32
CA TYR A 75 20.50 15.34 -5.71
C TYR A 75 21.64 14.89 -4.78
N ASP A 76 21.42 14.94 -3.48
CA ASP A 76 22.42 14.48 -2.49
C ASP A 76 22.78 13.00 -2.65
N ALA A 77 21.78 12.14 -2.89
CA ALA A 77 21.99 10.71 -3.09
C ALA A 77 22.74 10.43 -4.40
N ALA A 78 22.37 11.06 -5.48
CA ALA A 78 23.02 10.95 -6.79
C ALA A 78 24.46 11.45 -6.75
N TRP A 79 24.70 12.60 -6.10
CA TRP A 79 26.02 13.15 -5.92
C TRP A 79 26.96 12.21 -5.14
N LYS A 80 26.49 11.59 -4.05
CA LYS A 80 27.26 10.62 -3.25
C LYS A 80 27.73 9.41 -4.06
N VAL A 81 27.00 9.02 -5.09
CA VAL A 81 27.35 7.89 -5.97
C VAL A 81 27.93 8.33 -7.32
N GLY A 82 28.15 9.65 -7.52
CA GLY A 82 28.78 10.22 -8.71
C GLY A 82 27.95 10.04 -9.98
N ARG A 83 26.62 10.13 -9.91
CA ARG A 83 25.69 9.91 -11.03
C ARG A 83 24.84 11.16 -11.29
N PRO A 84 24.34 11.36 -12.55
CA PRO A 84 23.32 12.35 -12.83
C PRO A 84 22.06 12.09 -12.02
N SER A 85 21.43 13.14 -11.46
CA SER A 85 20.26 13.02 -10.60
C SER A 85 19.05 12.42 -11.33
N SER A 86 18.82 12.79 -12.58
CA SER A 86 17.74 12.24 -13.41
C SER A 86 17.88 10.73 -13.63
N ALA A 87 19.08 10.26 -13.99
CA ALA A 87 19.33 8.84 -14.19
C ALA A 87 19.24 8.03 -12.87
N PHE A 88 19.61 8.66 -11.76
CA PHE A 88 19.47 8.06 -10.43
C PHE A 88 17.99 7.97 -10.03
N ALA A 89 17.22 9.05 -10.21
CA ALA A 89 15.79 9.07 -9.92
C ALA A 89 15.00 8.04 -10.76
N GLU A 90 15.32 7.94 -12.07
CA GLU A 90 14.72 6.94 -12.96
C GLU A 90 14.99 5.49 -12.47
N GLU A 91 16.23 5.20 -12.05
CA GLU A 91 16.55 3.87 -11.51
C GLU A 91 15.79 3.58 -10.21
N MET A 92 15.72 4.54 -9.30
CA MET A 92 15.00 4.37 -8.03
C MET A 92 13.48 4.29 -8.22
N THR A 93 12.92 5.02 -9.18
CA THR A 93 11.52 4.91 -9.59
C THR A 93 11.21 3.51 -10.12
N ARG A 94 12.08 2.98 -10.99
CA ARG A 94 11.95 1.62 -11.50
C ARG A 94 12.03 0.59 -10.37
N ALA A 95 12.99 0.76 -9.45
CA ALA A 95 13.11 -0.12 -8.28
C ALA A 95 11.88 -0.05 -7.36
N TYR A 96 11.26 1.13 -7.21
CA TYR A 96 10.00 1.29 -6.48
C TYR A 96 8.87 0.51 -7.15
N PHE A 97 8.73 0.61 -8.46
CA PHE A 97 7.73 -0.13 -9.21
C PHE A 97 7.95 -1.65 -9.12
N GLU A 98 9.19 -2.12 -9.28
CA GLU A 98 9.54 -3.54 -9.14
C GLU A 98 9.21 -4.06 -7.74
N ASP A 99 9.55 -3.32 -6.69
CA ASP A 99 9.29 -3.73 -5.30
C ASP A 99 7.79 -3.75 -4.97
N THR A 100 7.02 -2.79 -5.47
CA THR A 100 5.55 -2.74 -5.26
C THR A 100 4.80 -3.77 -6.10
N ASP A 101 5.26 -4.06 -7.32
CA ASP A 101 4.70 -5.13 -8.17
C ASP A 101 4.84 -6.50 -7.51
N ARG A 102 5.96 -6.74 -6.82
CA ARG A 102 6.18 -8.00 -6.06
C ARG A 102 5.19 -8.20 -4.91
N LEU A 103 4.52 -7.16 -4.42
CA LEU A 103 3.41 -7.30 -3.46
C LEU A 103 2.17 -7.94 -4.11
N GLY A 104 2.05 -7.92 -5.45
CA GLY A 104 0.96 -8.55 -6.20
C GLY A 104 -0.41 -7.94 -5.92
N LEU A 105 -0.47 -6.67 -5.57
CA LEU A 105 -1.71 -5.95 -5.28
C LEU A 105 -2.30 -5.25 -6.50
N GLY A 106 -1.59 -5.29 -7.63
CA GLY A 106 -1.89 -4.51 -8.83
C GLY A 106 -1.34 -3.09 -8.72
N ARG A 107 -1.41 -2.34 -9.83
CA ARG A 107 -0.97 -0.96 -9.90
C ARG A 107 -2.10 0.00 -9.52
N PRO A 108 -1.81 1.18 -8.96
CA PRO A 108 -2.74 2.30 -8.93
C PRO A 108 -3.26 2.65 -10.33
N ASP A 109 -4.39 3.35 -10.41
CA ASP A 109 -4.96 3.76 -11.71
C ASP A 109 -4.11 4.85 -12.38
N ALA A 110 -3.37 5.64 -11.60
CA ALA A 110 -2.36 6.59 -12.07
C ALA A 110 -1.22 6.70 -11.07
N GLU A 111 0.00 6.90 -11.60
CA GLU A 111 1.23 7.12 -10.83
C GLU A 111 2.02 8.28 -11.44
N PRO A 112 1.53 9.53 -11.26
CA PRO A 112 2.16 10.70 -11.85
C PRO A 112 3.54 10.96 -11.25
N LEU A 113 4.49 11.38 -12.11
CA LEU A 113 5.82 11.82 -11.70
C LEU A 113 5.83 13.33 -11.50
N ALA A 114 6.56 13.81 -10.48
CA ALA A 114 6.70 15.24 -10.23
C ALA A 114 7.36 15.96 -11.42
N THR A 115 8.37 15.33 -12.07
CA THR A 115 9.05 15.88 -13.24
C THR A 115 8.16 15.99 -14.49
N GLU A 116 7.10 15.20 -14.60
CA GLU A 116 6.13 15.25 -15.69
C GLU A 116 4.97 16.22 -15.39
N SER A 117 4.94 16.81 -14.18
CA SER A 117 3.85 17.65 -13.69
C SER A 117 4.24 19.12 -13.52
N ILE A 118 5.33 19.57 -14.16
CA ILE A 118 5.86 20.94 -14.01
C ILE A 118 4.87 22.00 -14.44
N GLU A 119 4.17 21.83 -15.55
CA GLU A 119 3.22 22.80 -16.08
C GLU A 119 2.04 23.05 -15.09
N PRO A 120 1.33 22.03 -14.60
CA PRO A 120 0.29 22.25 -13.58
C PRO A 120 0.85 22.81 -12.26
N ILE A 121 2.08 22.47 -11.86
CA ILE A 121 2.73 23.04 -10.69
C ILE A 121 2.95 24.56 -10.86
N VAL A 122 3.54 24.97 -11.98
CA VAL A 122 3.79 26.40 -12.29
C VAL A 122 2.47 27.18 -12.36
N SER A 123 1.43 26.57 -12.94
CA SER A 123 0.10 27.18 -12.99
C SER A 123 -0.47 27.42 -11.59
N LEU A 124 -0.42 26.39 -10.70
CA LEU A 124 -0.93 26.52 -9.33
C LEU A 124 -0.16 27.58 -8.53
N ILE A 125 1.16 27.65 -8.68
CA ILE A 125 1.98 28.69 -8.03
C ILE A 125 1.60 30.08 -8.53
N SER A 126 1.36 30.24 -9.84
CA SER A 126 0.95 31.52 -10.43
C SER A 126 -0.39 31.99 -9.85
N ASP A 127 -1.36 31.07 -9.71
CA ASP A 127 -2.67 31.36 -9.11
C ASP A 127 -2.52 31.79 -7.64
N LEU A 128 -1.61 31.17 -6.88
CA LEU A 128 -1.32 31.53 -5.49
C LEU A 128 -0.68 32.93 -5.37
N ILE A 129 0.20 33.30 -6.32
CA ILE A 129 0.78 34.65 -6.36
C ILE A 129 -0.32 35.67 -6.67
N GLU A 130 -1.18 35.40 -7.67
CA GLU A 130 -2.30 36.27 -8.02
C GLU A 130 -3.29 36.42 -6.88
N ALA A 131 -3.55 35.36 -6.11
CA ALA A 131 -4.39 35.38 -4.92
C ALA A 131 -3.74 36.10 -3.69
N GLY A 132 -2.44 36.43 -3.77
CA GLY A 132 -1.69 37.07 -2.69
C GLY A 132 -1.19 36.10 -1.59
N HIS A 133 -1.31 34.81 -1.79
CA HIS A 133 -0.85 33.77 -0.87
C HIS A 133 0.60 33.32 -1.11
N ALA A 134 1.23 33.80 -2.20
CA ALA A 134 2.64 33.50 -2.49
C ALA A 134 3.39 34.75 -2.97
N TYR A 135 4.71 34.72 -2.91
CA TYR A 135 5.60 35.80 -3.33
C TYR A 135 6.93 35.27 -3.85
N GLU A 136 7.49 35.99 -4.81
CA GLU A 136 8.85 35.75 -5.34
C GLU A 136 9.91 36.43 -4.46
N SER A 137 10.99 35.74 -4.20
CA SER A 137 12.17 36.30 -3.52
C SER A 137 13.45 35.62 -4.01
N GLY A 138 14.28 36.37 -4.76
CA GLY A 138 15.58 35.87 -5.24
C GLY A 138 15.53 34.72 -6.26
N GLY A 139 14.41 34.59 -6.99
CA GLY A 139 14.14 33.50 -7.92
C GLY A 139 13.46 32.28 -7.28
N ASP A 140 13.38 32.23 -5.96
CA ASP A 140 12.50 31.30 -5.24
C ASP A 140 11.09 31.86 -5.18
N VAL A 141 10.08 30.98 -5.01
CA VAL A 141 8.71 31.39 -4.65
C VAL A 141 8.31 30.73 -3.35
N TYR A 142 7.82 31.51 -2.42
CA TYR A 142 7.39 31.06 -1.09
C TYR A 142 5.89 31.23 -0.90
N TYR A 143 5.26 30.28 -0.21
CA TYR A 143 3.91 30.41 0.30
C TYR A 143 3.91 31.26 1.57
N ARG A 144 3.04 32.28 1.64
CA ARG A 144 2.87 33.18 2.79
C ARG A 144 1.91 32.55 3.80
N VAL A 145 2.43 31.78 4.76
CA VAL A 145 1.63 30.99 5.70
C VAL A 145 0.61 31.84 6.46
N ARG A 146 0.99 33.04 6.93
CA ARG A 146 0.09 33.91 7.67
C ARG A 146 -1.02 34.58 6.85
N SER A 147 -1.02 34.41 5.54
CA SER A 147 -2.11 34.87 4.68
C SER A 147 -3.30 33.90 4.64
N PHE A 148 -3.15 32.68 5.15
CA PHE A 148 -4.17 31.65 5.16
C PHE A 148 -4.68 31.40 6.58
N ASP A 149 -5.85 31.95 6.92
CA ASP A 149 -6.43 31.86 8.27
C ASP A 149 -6.70 30.44 8.76
N GLY A 150 -6.85 29.48 7.84
CA GLY A 150 -7.11 28.07 8.13
C GLY A 150 -5.87 27.22 8.38
N TYR A 151 -4.66 27.82 8.41
CA TYR A 151 -3.43 27.05 8.57
C TYR A 151 -3.33 26.40 9.95
N GLY A 152 -3.06 25.09 9.97
CA GLY A 152 -3.01 24.30 11.20
C GLY A 152 -4.29 23.51 11.50
N LYS A 153 -5.33 23.61 10.65
CA LYS A 153 -6.63 22.95 10.89
C LYS A 153 -6.58 21.43 10.81
N LEU A 154 -5.71 20.85 9.94
CA LEU A 154 -5.55 19.39 9.81
C LEU A 154 -4.74 18.82 10.98
N SER A 155 -3.62 19.46 11.30
CA SER A 155 -2.70 19.04 12.35
C SER A 155 -3.14 19.42 13.76
N ASN A 156 -4.17 20.25 13.85
CA ASN A 156 -4.65 20.87 15.11
C ASN A 156 -3.52 21.59 15.86
N ARG A 157 -2.65 22.29 15.12
CA ARG A 157 -1.51 23.05 15.65
C ARG A 157 -1.76 24.56 15.51
N ARG A 158 -1.21 25.32 16.42
CA ARG A 158 -1.21 26.78 16.34
C ARG A 158 0.05 27.25 15.62
N THR A 159 -0.07 28.26 14.76
CA THR A 159 1.06 28.80 13.98
C THR A 159 2.23 29.27 14.85
N GLU A 160 1.95 29.71 16.09
CA GLU A 160 2.98 30.17 17.04
C GLU A 160 3.86 29.01 17.55
N ASP A 161 3.36 27.76 17.48
CA ASP A 161 4.03 26.54 17.99
C ASP A 161 4.64 25.68 16.86
N MET A 162 4.64 26.21 15.61
CA MET A 162 5.11 25.47 14.44
C MET A 162 6.55 25.80 14.06
N ASP A 163 7.24 24.79 13.53
CA ASP A 163 8.50 24.90 12.82
C ASP A 163 8.39 24.10 11.51
N GLN A 164 8.69 24.75 10.39
CA GLN A 164 8.66 24.08 9.07
C GLN A 164 9.86 23.15 8.86
N GLY A 165 10.89 23.23 9.69
CA GLY A 165 12.06 22.36 9.60
C GLY A 165 12.88 22.50 8.31
N GLU A 166 12.69 23.60 7.58
CA GLU A 166 13.39 23.85 6.33
C GLU A 166 14.81 24.42 6.51
N GLU A 167 15.63 24.24 5.49
CA GLU A 167 17.07 24.53 5.47
C GLU A 167 17.44 25.95 5.91
N ALA A 168 18.45 26.07 6.75
CA ALA A 168 19.00 27.32 7.25
C ALA A 168 19.47 28.32 6.16
N GLY A 169 19.65 27.87 4.90
CA GLY A 169 20.10 28.71 3.79
C GLY A 169 19.03 29.63 3.19
N SER A 170 17.74 29.34 3.38
CA SER A 170 16.62 30.12 2.81
C SER A 170 16.08 31.21 3.76
N ALA A 171 16.54 31.24 5.00
CA ALA A 171 16.00 32.12 6.06
C ALA A 171 16.06 33.63 5.73
N THR A 172 16.99 34.06 4.87
CA THR A 172 17.14 35.48 4.46
C THR A 172 16.21 35.88 3.32
N LEU A 173 15.59 34.92 2.62
CA LEU A 173 14.69 35.16 1.48
C LEU A 173 13.22 35.13 1.89
N LYS A 174 12.91 34.56 3.05
CA LYS A 174 11.53 34.44 3.57
C LYS A 174 11.06 35.71 4.29
N GLU A 175 9.80 36.08 4.07
CA GLU A 175 9.14 37.15 4.84
C GLU A 175 8.84 36.70 6.29
N ASP A 176 8.46 35.42 6.48
CA ASP A 176 8.22 34.79 7.78
C ASP A 176 8.92 33.43 7.85
N PRO A 177 9.53 33.03 8.98
CA PRO A 177 10.15 31.73 9.13
C PRO A 177 9.25 30.53 8.83
N LEU A 178 7.93 30.68 8.98
CA LEU A 178 6.94 29.63 8.67
C LEU A 178 6.68 29.47 7.16
N ASP A 179 7.06 30.47 6.34
CA ASP A 179 6.82 30.36 4.90
C ASP A 179 7.61 29.17 4.32
N PHE A 180 7.03 28.48 3.35
CA PHE A 180 7.65 27.31 2.74
C PHE A 180 7.76 27.47 1.23
N ALA A 181 8.78 26.83 0.64
CA ALA A 181 9.09 26.96 -0.76
C ALA A 181 8.04 26.26 -1.64
N LEU A 182 7.55 26.97 -2.66
CA LEU A 182 6.72 26.47 -3.76
C LEU A 182 7.56 26.22 -5.01
N TRP A 183 8.56 27.09 -5.26
CA TRP A 183 9.55 26.98 -6.32
C TRP A 183 10.92 27.30 -5.76
N LYS A 184 11.93 26.53 -6.11
CA LYS A 184 13.32 26.75 -5.70
C LYS A 184 14.15 27.08 -6.94
N ALA A 185 14.79 28.25 -6.93
CA ALA A 185 15.72 28.67 -8.00
C ALA A 185 16.84 27.65 -8.19
N HIS A 186 17.23 27.45 -9.44
CA HIS A 186 18.30 26.52 -9.80
C HIS A 186 19.64 26.86 -9.12
N LYS A 187 20.20 25.89 -8.43
CA LYS A 187 21.53 25.98 -7.79
C LYS A 187 22.58 25.35 -8.70
N LYS A 188 23.81 25.90 -8.70
CA LYS A 188 24.93 25.36 -9.48
C LYS A 188 25.31 23.91 -9.15
N THR A 189 24.88 23.41 -8.03
CA THR A 189 25.08 22.02 -7.57
C THR A 189 24.01 21.05 -8.08
N GLU A 190 22.94 21.56 -8.67
CA GLU A 190 21.86 20.80 -9.27
C GLU A 190 22.14 20.62 -10.78
N ASP A 191 21.85 19.47 -11.31
CA ASP A 191 22.09 19.11 -12.72
C ASP A 191 20.81 19.08 -13.56
N THR A 192 19.65 19.40 -12.94
CA THR A 192 18.36 19.52 -13.61
C THR A 192 17.63 20.80 -13.18
N SER A 193 16.88 21.39 -14.11
CA SER A 193 16.01 22.54 -13.84
C SER A 193 14.94 22.65 -14.93
N TRP A 194 13.87 23.33 -14.62
CA TRP A 194 12.77 23.64 -15.53
C TRP A 194 12.55 25.14 -15.62
N ASP A 195 12.06 25.60 -16.77
CA ASP A 195 11.73 26.99 -16.97
C ASP A 195 10.46 27.38 -16.20
N SER A 196 10.44 28.57 -15.62
CA SER A 196 9.27 29.15 -14.96
C SER A 196 9.26 30.67 -15.16
N PRO A 197 8.13 31.36 -14.84
CA PRO A 197 8.07 32.82 -14.86
C PRO A 197 9.10 33.50 -13.92
N TRP A 198 9.56 32.78 -12.89
CA TRP A 198 10.49 33.27 -11.87
C TRP A 198 11.95 32.89 -12.15
N GLY A 199 12.19 32.25 -13.27
CA GLY A 199 13.50 31.77 -13.70
C GLY A 199 13.64 30.24 -13.62
N PRO A 200 14.80 29.72 -14.09
CA PRO A 200 15.08 28.28 -14.01
C PRO A 200 15.08 27.78 -12.57
N GLY A 201 14.47 26.65 -12.32
CA GLY A 201 14.37 26.08 -10.97
C GLY A 201 13.65 24.74 -10.96
N ARG A 202 13.11 24.39 -9.81
CA ARG A 202 12.34 23.17 -9.57
C ARG A 202 11.23 23.37 -8.54
N PRO A 203 10.22 22.49 -8.50
CA PRO A 203 9.17 22.58 -7.50
C PRO A 203 9.69 22.42 -6.06
N GLY A 204 8.99 23.04 -5.12
CA GLY A 204 9.01 22.67 -3.71
C GLY A 204 8.26 21.34 -3.51
N TRP A 205 8.60 20.62 -2.46
CA TRP A 205 8.06 19.27 -2.24
C TRP A 205 6.54 19.22 -2.08
N HIS A 206 5.92 20.20 -1.43
CA HIS A 206 4.49 20.16 -1.09
C HIS A 206 3.58 20.45 -2.29
N ILE A 207 3.99 21.36 -3.18
CA ILE A 207 3.17 21.79 -4.32
C ILE A 207 3.01 20.70 -5.38
N GLU A 208 3.94 19.75 -5.42
CA GLU A 208 3.89 18.61 -6.34
C GLU A 208 2.60 17.82 -6.16
N CYS A 209 2.31 17.40 -4.91
CA CYS A 209 1.12 16.60 -4.61
C CYS A 209 -0.18 17.38 -4.82
N SER A 210 -0.22 18.66 -4.46
CA SER A 210 -1.39 19.52 -4.71
C SER A 210 -1.73 19.60 -6.18
N ALA A 211 -0.73 19.83 -7.05
CA ALA A 211 -0.92 19.96 -8.48
C ALA A 211 -1.25 18.62 -9.15
N MET A 212 -0.54 17.53 -8.77
CA MET A 212 -0.80 16.18 -9.31
C MET A 212 -2.17 15.66 -8.89
N ALA A 213 -2.58 15.87 -7.64
CA ALA A 213 -3.90 15.46 -7.17
C ALA A 213 -5.01 16.15 -7.96
N GLU A 214 -4.89 17.45 -8.20
CA GLU A 214 -5.86 18.19 -8.99
C GLU A 214 -5.88 17.76 -10.46
N ALA A 215 -4.71 17.55 -11.07
CA ALA A 215 -4.61 17.11 -12.47
C ALA A 215 -5.29 15.75 -12.68
N GLU A 216 -5.15 14.82 -11.72
CA GLU A 216 -5.68 13.45 -11.82
C GLU A 216 -7.13 13.30 -11.38
N LEU A 217 -7.55 14.04 -10.36
CA LEU A 217 -8.84 13.85 -9.67
C LEU A 217 -9.74 15.08 -9.70
N GLY A 218 -9.26 16.19 -10.26
CA GLY A 218 -9.96 17.47 -10.22
C GLY A 218 -9.78 18.21 -8.90
N SER A 219 -10.27 19.46 -8.83
CA SER A 219 -10.11 20.34 -7.67
C SER A 219 -10.90 19.91 -6.43
N SER A 220 -11.75 18.88 -6.53
CA SER A 220 -12.48 18.32 -5.39
C SER A 220 -12.61 16.81 -5.55
N PHE A 221 -12.01 16.05 -4.67
CA PHE A 221 -12.04 14.59 -4.68
C PHE A 221 -12.35 14.00 -3.31
N ALA A 222 -12.56 12.68 -3.23
CA ALA A 222 -13.14 12.07 -2.04
C ALA A 222 -12.15 11.97 -0.88
N ILE A 223 -10.94 11.44 -1.13
CA ILE A 223 -9.98 11.07 -0.07
C ILE A 223 -8.57 11.50 -0.46
N HIS A 224 -7.88 12.20 0.46
CA HIS A 224 -6.44 12.37 0.45
C HIS A 224 -5.81 11.57 1.60
N GLY A 225 -4.73 10.87 1.33
CA GLY A 225 -4.13 9.99 2.33
C GLY A 225 -2.62 9.83 2.24
N GLY A 226 -2.08 9.17 3.27
CA GLY A 226 -0.65 8.88 3.40
C GLY A 226 -0.27 8.46 4.80
N GLY A 227 1.02 8.45 5.11
CA GLY A 227 1.52 8.21 6.44
C GLY A 227 1.12 9.32 7.43
N SER A 228 0.97 8.98 8.71
CA SER A 228 0.63 9.95 9.74
C SER A 228 1.70 11.04 9.95
N ASP A 229 2.92 10.79 9.51
CA ASP A 229 4.02 11.78 9.50
C ASP A 229 3.84 12.86 8.43
N LEU A 230 2.99 12.64 7.43
CA LEU A 230 2.67 13.62 6.40
C LEU A 230 1.59 14.62 6.84
N VAL A 231 0.85 14.36 7.92
CA VAL A 231 -0.17 15.30 8.45
C VAL A 231 0.40 16.71 8.59
N PHE A 232 1.62 16.81 9.14
CA PHE A 232 2.34 18.08 9.24
C PHE A 232 3.84 17.85 8.96
N PRO A 233 4.46 18.70 8.14
CA PRO A 233 3.86 19.89 7.49
C PRO A 233 3.18 19.61 6.14
N HIS A 234 3.39 18.41 5.52
CA HIS A 234 3.12 18.17 4.11
C HIS A 234 1.65 18.39 3.72
N HIS A 235 0.73 17.63 4.30
CA HIS A 235 -0.71 17.73 3.97
C HIS A 235 -1.34 19.04 4.45
N GLU A 236 -0.86 19.62 5.56
CA GLU A 236 -1.27 20.96 5.98
C GLU A 236 -0.91 22.01 4.91
N ASN A 237 0.30 21.91 4.34
CA ASN A 237 0.77 22.79 3.27
C ASN A 237 -0.03 22.60 1.98
N GLU A 238 -0.41 21.36 1.64
CA GLU A 238 -1.25 21.08 0.47
C GLU A 238 -2.65 21.68 0.60
N ILE A 239 -3.25 21.61 1.81
CA ILE A 239 -4.52 22.30 2.08
C ILE A 239 -4.37 23.80 1.83
N ALA A 240 -3.34 24.42 2.40
CA ALA A 240 -3.10 25.83 2.25
C ALA A 240 -2.90 26.24 0.78
N GLN A 241 -2.17 25.44 0.02
CA GLN A 241 -1.95 25.65 -1.43
C GLN A 241 -3.25 25.56 -2.22
N SER A 242 -4.02 24.51 -2.03
CA SER A 242 -5.24 24.30 -2.83
C SER A 242 -6.35 25.28 -2.44
N GLU A 243 -6.64 25.43 -1.14
CA GLU A 243 -7.68 26.33 -0.67
C GLU A 243 -7.27 27.81 -0.84
N GLY A 244 -5.99 28.15 -0.69
CA GLY A 244 -5.44 29.47 -1.00
C GLY A 244 -5.63 29.87 -2.46
N ALA A 245 -5.58 28.91 -3.37
CA ALA A 245 -5.91 29.10 -4.79
C ALA A 245 -7.43 29.04 -5.08
N GLY A 246 -8.29 29.04 -4.03
CA GLY A 246 -9.75 28.98 -4.17
C GLY A 246 -10.32 27.63 -4.58
N ARG A 247 -9.60 26.55 -4.37
CA ARG A 247 -9.96 25.17 -4.75
C ARG A 247 -10.38 24.35 -3.53
N PRO A 248 -11.50 23.56 -3.57
CA PRO A 248 -12.00 22.83 -2.41
C PRO A 248 -11.09 21.73 -1.86
N PHE A 249 -10.26 21.10 -2.71
CA PHE A 249 -9.34 20.02 -2.43
C PHE A 249 -10.01 18.73 -1.92
N ALA A 250 -9.38 18.00 -0.97
CA ALA A 250 -9.90 16.72 -0.46
C ALA A 250 -11.05 16.89 0.53
N ARG A 251 -12.09 16.04 0.41
CA ARG A 251 -13.26 16.07 1.30
C ARG A 251 -13.05 15.27 2.58
N ALA A 252 -12.11 14.33 2.59
CA ALA A 252 -11.74 13.56 3.77
C ALA A 252 -10.24 13.23 3.74
N TRP A 253 -9.65 13.09 4.92
CA TRP A 253 -8.23 12.80 5.12
C TRP A 253 -8.04 11.47 5.83
N MET A 254 -7.33 10.53 5.19
CA MET A 254 -7.09 9.19 5.70
C MET A 254 -5.59 8.95 5.95
N HIS A 255 -5.19 8.80 7.20
CA HIS A 255 -3.78 8.60 7.56
C HIS A 255 -3.54 7.24 8.18
N ASN A 256 -2.51 6.54 7.69
CA ASN A 256 -2.05 5.29 8.29
C ASN A 256 -0.93 5.54 9.32
N GLY A 257 -0.92 4.72 10.37
CA GLY A 257 0.14 4.74 11.38
C GLY A 257 1.48 4.28 10.81
N MET A 258 2.55 4.68 11.47
CA MET A 258 3.92 4.34 11.07
C MET A 258 4.29 2.88 11.32
N VAL A 259 5.34 2.41 10.67
CA VAL A 259 6.04 1.17 11.04
C VAL A 259 7.26 1.56 11.86
N GLU A 260 7.36 1.03 13.08
CA GLU A 260 8.35 1.41 14.09
C GLU A 260 9.22 0.21 14.47
N THR A 261 10.52 0.43 14.67
CA THR A 261 11.44 -0.59 15.18
C THR A 261 11.78 -0.27 16.63
N ASP A 262 11.62 -1.22 17.55
CA ASP A 262 11.95 -1.09 18.99
C ASP A 262 11.47 0.24 19.63
N ALA A 263 10.24 0.66 19.31
CA ALA A 263 9.62 1.92 19.72
C ALA A 263 10.20 3.20 19.06
N GLU A 264 11.04 3.08 18.05
CA GLU A 264 11.56 4.20 17.27
C GLU A 264 11.10 4.12 15.81
N LYS A 265 10.85 5.29 15.18
CA LYS A 265 10.49 5.37 13.76
C LYS A 265 11.64 4.81 12.92
N MET A 266 11.32 3.92 11.97
CA MET A 266 12.29 3.42 10.99
C MET A 266 12.84 4.59 10.17
N SER A 267 14.13 4.86 10.28
CA SER A 267 14.79 5.95 9.56
C SER A 267 16.20 5.59 9.11
N LYS A 268 16.64 6.20 7.98
CA LYS A 268 17.97 5.95 7.42
C LYS A 268 19.10 6.53 8.25
N SER A 269 18.84 7.61 9.00
CA SER A 269 19.83 8.25 9.87
C SER A 269 20.24 7.35 11.03
N GLU A 270 19.40 6.41 11.42
CA GLU A 270 19.61 5.51 12.57
C GLU A 270 20.11 4.11 12.17
N GLY A 271 20.18 3.81 10.85
CA GLY A 271 20.67 2.52 10.35
C GLY A 271 19.76 1.32 10.66
N ASN A 272 18.51 1.56 11.06
CA ASN A 272 17.52 0.54 11.43
C ASN A 272 16.53 0.24 10.31
N ILE A 273 16.96 0.44 9.04
CA ILE A 273 16.09 0.27 7.85
C ILE A 273 16.09 -1.19 7.40
N PHE A 274 14.89 -1.71 7.15
CA PHE A 274 14.69 -2.97 6.47
C PHE A 274 13.99 -2.73 5.13
N GLN A 275 14.70 -2.99 4.02
CA GLN A 275 14.17 -2.74 2.67
C GLN A 275 12.98 -3.65 2.38
N LEU A 276 12.02 -3.16 1.59
CA LEU A 276 10.87 -3.97 1.17
C LEU A 276 11.32 -5.21 0.40
N SER A 277 12.29 -5.06 -0.51
CA SER A 277 12.87 -6.19 -1.27
C SER A 277 13.44 -7.28 -0.35
N GLU A 278 14.16 -6.91 0.71
CA GLU A 278 14.72 -7.84 1.69
C GLU A 278 13.62 -8.58 2.47
N ALA A 279 12.54 -7.86 2.84
CA ALA A 279 11.38 -8.45 3.49
C ALA A 279 10.70 -9.49 2.58
N LEU A 280 10.50 -9.12 1.31
CA LEU A 280 9.89 -10.00 0.30
C LEU A 280 10.75 -11.24 0.02
N ASP A 281 12.07 -11.08 -0.07
CA ASP A 281 13.00 -12.19 -0.28
C ASP A 281 13.04 -13.15 0.91
N ARG A 282 12.96 -12.64 2.12
CA ARG A 282 13.12 -13.42 3.35
C ARG A 282 11.83 -14.09 3.82
N TYR A 283 10.69 -13.41 3.72
CA TYR A 283 9.46 -13.85 4.35
C TYR A 283 8.34 -14.17 3.35
N GLY A 284 8.52 -13.81 2.06
CA GLY A 284 7.50 -13.95 1.03
C GLY A 284 6.45 -12.84 1.07
N ARG A 285 5.79 -12.63 -0.08
CA ARG A 285 4.84 -11.53 -0.28
C ARG A 285 3.62 -11.62 0.66
N GLU A 286 3.09 -12.82 0.85
CA GLU A 286 1.88 -13.03 1.66
C GLU A 286 2.13 -12.68 3.13
N ALA A 287 3.29 -13.05 3.68
CA ALA A 287 3.65 -12.70 5.04
C ALA A 287 3.89 -11.20 5.20
N VAL A 288 4.48 -10.53 4.19
CA VAL A 288 4.66 -9.08 4.19
C VAL A 288 3.32 -8.35 4.14
N VAL A 289 2.40 -8.77 3.26
CA VAL A 289 1.05 -8.19 3.18
C VAL A 289 0.27 -8.43 4.47
N ASP A 290 0.25 -9.67 4.98
CA ASP A 290 -0.42 -10.02 6.25
C ASP A 290 0.11 -9.20 7.43
N TYR A 291 1.44 -9.02 7.51
CA TYR A 291 2.05 -8.17 8.53
C TYR A 291 1.55 -6.71 8.42
N LEU A 292 1.56 -6.11 7.23
CA LEU A 292 1.21 -4.69 7.04
C LEU A 292 -0.28 -4.39 7.32
N ILE A 293 -1.15 -5.41 7.24
CA ILE A 293 -2.58 -5.31 7.57
C ILE A 293 -2.93 -5.91 8.94
N SER A 294 -1.96 -6.41 9.71
CA SER A 294 -2.21 -7.10 11.00
C SER A 294 -2.71 -6.19 12.11
N GLY A 295 -2.45 -4.90 12.03
CA GLY A 295 -2.99 -3.86 12.91
C GLY A 295 -3.97 -2.95 12.17
N HIS A 296 -4.84 -2.28 12.93
CA HIS A 296 -5.71 -1.26 12.34
C HIS A 296 -4.86 -0.21 11.63
N TYR A 297 -5.28 0.22 10.42
CA TYR A 297 -4.42 1.09 9.59
C TYR A 297 -3.94 2.35 10.30
N ARG A 298 -4.75 2.95 11.19
CA ARG A 298 -4.41 4.15 11.96
C ARG A 298 -3.40 3.93 13.10
N GLN A 299 -3.22 2.68 13.54
CA GLN A 299 -2.29 2.38 14.63
C GLN A 299 -0.87 2.16 14.10
N PRO A 300 0.16 2.54 14.84
CA PRO A 300 1.52 2.15 14.49
C PRO A 300 1.68 0.63 14.54
N LEU A 301 2.62 0.10 13.76
CA LEU A 301 3.00 -1.31 13.76
C LEU A 301 4.45 -1.44 14.23
N ALA A 302 4.67 -2.25 15.26
CA ALA A 302 6.01 -2.68 15.61
C ALA A 302 6.56 -3.62 14.54
N PHE A 303 7.81 -3.41 14.09
CA PHE A 303 8.52 -4.24 13.14
C PHE A 303 9.70 -4.93 13.80
N GLY A 304 9.79 -6.23 13.59
CA GLY A 304 10.91 -7.05 14.03
C GLY A 304 10.78 -8.49 13.53
N PRO A 305 11.79 -9.32 13.73
CA PRO A 305 11.75 -10.74 13.33
C PRO A 305 10.55 -11.49 13.92
N GLU A 306 10.22 -11.24 15.18
CA GLU A 306 9.10 -11.91 15.86
C GLU A 306 7.75 -11.61 15.18
N GLN A 307 7.49 -10.33 14.83
CA GLN A 307 6.26 -9.92 14.16
C GLN A 307 6.16 -10.54 12.76
N MET A 308 7.28 -10.64 12.04
CA MET A 308 7.32 -11.29 10.73
C MET A 308 7.14 -12.80 10.83
N GLU A 309 7.74 -13.48 11.81
CA GLU A 309 7.55 -14.90 12.07
C GLU A 309 6.09 -15.22 12.44
N GLN A 310 5.44 -14.35 13.21
CA GLN A 310 4.00 -14.44 13.47
C GLN A 310 3.16 -14.30 12.21
N ALA A 311 3.52 -13.39 11.30
CA ALA A 311 2.86 -13.25 10.00
C ALA A 311 3.03 -14.49 9.13
N VAL A 312 4.24 -15.05 9.06
CA VAL A 312 4.52 -16.31 8.36
C VAL A 312 3.63 -17.43 8.93
N ALA A 313 3.56 -17.56 10.27
CA ALA A 313 2.75 -18.60 10.90
C ALA A 313 1.24 -18.46 10.60
N ARG A 314 0.72 -17.21 10.57
CA ARG A 314 -0.68 -16.95 10.19
C ARG A 314 -0.94 -17.35 8.73
N VAL A 315 -0.06 -16.94 7.82
CA VAL A 315 -0.15 -17.28 6.39
C VAL A 315 -0.10 -18.80 6.19
N GLU A 316 0.84 -19.50 6.85
CA GLU A 316 0.94 -20.97 6.77
C GLU A 316 -0.33 -21.66 7.27
N ARG A 317 -0.97 -21.16 8.34
CA ARG A 317 -2.24 -21.70 8.83
C ARG A 317 -3.35 -21.61 7.76
N LEU A 318 -3.45 -20.47 7.06
CA LEU A 318 -4.42 -20.27 5.98
C LEU A 318 -4.11 -21.17 4.78
N ARG A 319 -2.83 -21.23 4.37
CA ARG A 319 -2.36 -22.10 3.28
C ARG A 319 -2.62 -23.57 3.56
N ASN A 320 -2.34 -24.05 4.77
CA ASN A 320 -2.59 -25.43 5.16
C ASN A 320 -4.06 -25.78 5.07
N PHE A 321 -4.94 -24.90 5.57
CA PHE A 321 -6.38 -25.12 5.47
C PHE A 321 -6.86 -25.21 4.01
N LEU A 322 -6.42 -24.29 3.14
CA LEU A 322 -6.77 -24.30 1.72
C LEU A 322 -6.28 -25.57 1.04
N ARG A 323 -5.07 -26.02 1.34
CA ARG A 323 -4.48 -27.24 0.77
C ARG A 323 -5.24 -28.50 1.20
N GLU A 324 -5.71 -28.57 2.43
CA GLU A 324 -6.51 -29.69 2.94
C GLU A 324 -7.95 -29.67 2.39
N ASN A 325 -8.40 -28.50 1.90
CA ASN A 325 -9.73 -28.26 1.36
C ASN A 325 -9.65 -27.66 -0.05
N PRO A 326 -9.16 -28.42 -1.07
CA PRO A 326 -9.02 -27.91 -2.42
C PRO A 326 -10.37 -27.53 -3.03
N ALA A 327 -10.36 -26.62 -4.03
CA ALA A 327 -11.58 -26.25 -4.73
C ALA A 327 -12.20 -27.50 -5.38
N ARG A 328 -13.43 -27.82 -5.02
CA ARG A 328 -14.18 -28.89 -5.72
C ARG A 328 -14.40 -28.41 -7.15
N GLY A 329 -13.93 -29.20 -8.14
CA GLY A 329 -14.20 -28.94 -9.56
C GLY A 329 -15.70 -28.82 -9.79
N GLU A 330 -16.10 -28.13 -10.86
CA GLU A 330 -17.50 -27.77 -11.23
C GLU A 330 -18.46 -28.95 -11.45
N SER A 331 -18.21 -30.13 -10.92
CA SER A 331 -19.16 -31.23 -10.85
C SER A 331 -20.13 -31.01 -9.68
N GLY A 332 -20.88 -29.89 -9.78
CA GLY A 332 -21.84 -29.49 -8.75
C GLY A 332 -23.08 -30.35 -8.72
N GLU A 333 -23.21 -31.21 -7.75
CA GLU A 333 -24.52 -31.54 -7.20
C GLU A 333 -24.95 -30.36 -6.30
N ALA A 334 -26.04 -29.69 -6.69
CA ALA A 334 -26.69 -28.67 -5.86
C ALA A 334 -27.04 -29.29 -4.51
N LEU A 335 -26.42 -28.81 -3.44
CA LEU A 335 -26.72 -29.24 -2.08
C LEU A 335 -28.20 -29.00 -1.77
N SER A 336 -28.89 -30.01 -1.25
CA SER A 336 -30.29 -29.94 -0.84
C SER A 336 -30.45 -28.94 0.31
N GLU A 337 -31.64 -28.28 0.40
CA GLU A 337 -31.97 -27.32 1.47
C GLU A 337 -31.80 -27.87 2.89
N GLN A 338 -31.75 -29.20 3.08
CA GLN A 338 -31.56 -29.86 4.37
C GLN A 338 -30.09 -29.84 4.87
N GLN A 339 -29.11 -29.51 4.03
CA GLN A 339 -27.68 -29.38 4.41
C GLN A 339 -27.31 -27.95 4.88
N ARG A 340 -28.27 -27.04 4.94
CA ARG A 340 -28.09 -25.64 5.40
C ARG A 340 -28.21 -25.44 6.91
N GLY A 341 -28.23 -26.50 7.71
CA GLY A 341 -28.55 -26.51 9.12
C GLY A 341 -27.39 -26.22 10.10
N GLY A 342 -26.58 -25.20 9.84
CA GLY A 342 -25.68 -24.61 10.84
C GLY A 342 -26.37 -23.48 11.59
N SER A 343 -25.95 -23.21 12.86
CA SER A 343 -26.40 -22.00 13.58
C SER A 343 -26.19 -20.77 12.70
N ALA A 344 -27.16 -19.85 12.66
CA ALA A 344 -27.14 -18.65 11.79
C ALA A 344 -25.87 -17.76 11.94
N ARG A 345 -25.08 -17.96 13.00
CA ARG A 345 -23.82 -17.25 13.26
C ARG A 345 -22.57 -17.94 12.72
N THR A 346 -22.62 -19.18 12.28
CA THR A 346 -21.47 -19.99 11.85
C THR A 346 -21.50 -20.33 10.36
N SER A 347 -22.48 -19.85 9.59
CA SER A 347 -22.50 -20.10 8.16
C SER A 347 -21.38 -19.34 7.43
N PRO A 348 -20.75 -19.91 6.37
CA PRO A 348 -19.74 -19.22 5.56
C PRO A 348 -20.21 -17.86 5.06
N ASP A 349 -21.46 -17.77 4.63
CA ASP A 349 -22.03 -16.51 4.10
C ASP A 349 -22.14 -15.43 5.20
N SER A 350 -22.47 -15.82 6.46
CA SER A 350 -22.50 -14.86 7.59
C SER A 350 -21.11 -14.42 8.00
N ARG A 351 -20.08 -15.31 7.92
CA ARG A 351 -18.69 -14.96 8.18
C ARG A 351 -18.13 -14.00 7.11
N LEU A 352 -18.45 -14.25 5.85
CA LEU A 352 -18.08 -13.35 4.76
C LEU A 352 -18.74 -11.97 4.91
N ASP A 353 -20.00 -11.94 5.32
CA ASP A 353 -20.71 -10.69 5.57
C ASP A 353 -20.11 -9.91 6.73
N ALA A 354 -19.76 -10.57 7.84
CA ALA A 354 -19.05 -9.97 8.97
C ALA A 354 -17.63 -9.49 8.60
N PHE A 355 -16.92 -10.22 7.75
CA PHE A 355 -15.64 -9.83 7.19
C PHE A 355 -15.75 -8.54 6.39
N LYS A 356 -16.69 -8.48 5.44
CA LYS A 356 -16.95 -7.29 4.62
C LYS A 356 -17.45 -6.11 5.46
N GLU A 357 -18.24 -6.35 6.50
CA GLU A 357 -18.67 -5.32 7.45
C GLU A 357 -17.49 -4.72 8.22
N ALA A 358 -16.53 -5.56 8.63
CA ALA A 358 -15.31 -5.08 9.28
C ALA A 358 -14.46 -4.19 8.36
N LEU A 359 -14.39 -4.51 7.06
CA LEU A 359 -13.72 -3.66 6.07
C LEU A 359 -14.51 -2.38 5.77
N ALA A 360 -15.83 -2.44 5.79
CA ALA A 360 -16.68 -1.28 5.56
C ALA A 360 -16.60 -0.26 6.71
N GLU A 361 -16.37 -0.73 7.93
CA GLU A 361 -16.26 0.12 9.12
C GLU A 361 -14.79 0.45 9.40
N GLU A 362 -14.35 1.62 8.93
CA GLU A 362 -13.00 2.17 9.09
C GLU A 362 -11.88 1.23 8.57
N PHE A 363 -12.14 0.45 7.52
CA PHE A 363 -11.19 -0.49 6.92
C PHE A 363 -10.43 -1.33 7.97
N ASN A 364 -11.17 -1.95 8.87
CA ASN A 364 -10.65 -2.70 10.02
C ASN A 364 -10.16 -4.09 9.60
N THR A 365 -8.99 -4.15 8.98
CA THR A 365 -8.39 -5.39 8.48
C THR A 365 -8.12 -6.43 9.58
N PRO A 366 -7.65 -6.09 10.81
CA PRO A 366 -7.47 -7.10 11.84
C PRO A 366 -8.80 -7.75 12.28
N ARG A 367 -9.91 -6.99 12.35
CA ARG A 367 -11.23 -7.56 12.64
C ARG A 367 -11.71 -8.45 11.49
N ALA A 368 -11.50 -8.04 10.25
CA ALA A 368 -11.82 -8.86 9.08
C ALA A 368 -11.02 -10.17 9.10
N MET A 369 -9.71 -10.12 9.32
CA MET A 369 -8.88 -11.33 9.40
C MET A 369 -9.26 -12.25 10.55
N ALA A 370 -9.78 -11.72 11.67
CA ALA A 370 -10.31 -12.54 12.75
C ALA A 370 -11.47 -13.43 12.27
N GLU A 371 -12.40 -12.90 11.45
CA GLU A 371 -13.49 -13.69 10.86
C GLU A 371 -12.96 -14.82 9.94
N ALA A 372 -11.90 -14.55 9.17
CA ALA A 372 -11.26 -15.59 8.36
C ALA A 372 -10.63 -16.70 9.21
N PHE A 373 -9.94 -16.35 10.30
CA PHE A 373 -9.35 -17.34 11.20
C PHE A 373 -10.40 -18.10 12.03
N GLU A 374 -11.53 -17.48 12.37
CA GLU A 374 -12.66 -18.15 13.01
C GLU A 374 -13.33 -19.14 12.07
N LEU A 375 -13.53 -18.76 10.77
CA LEU A 375 -14.02 -19.70 9.75
C LEU A 375 -13.14 -20.94 9.64
N VAL A 376 -11.80 -20.76 9.55
CA VAL A 376 -10.83 -21.87 9.53
C VAL A 376 -10.92 -22.71 10.83
N GLY A 377 -11.03 -22.05 11.98
CA GLY A 377 -11.14 -22.74 13.27
C GLY A 377 -12.42 -23.57 13.41
N ASP A 378 -13.53 -23.06 12.92
CA ASP A 378 -14.83 -23.77 12.90
C ASP A 378 -14.79 -24.93 11.91
N ALA A 379 -14.28 -24.70 10.71
CA ALA A 379 -14.19 -25.73 9.65
C ALA A 379 -13.23 -26.88 10.01
N ASN A 380 -12.23 -26.66 10.87
CA ASN A 380 -11.37 -27.71 11.40
C ASN A 380 -12.04 -28.55 12.51
N ARG A 381 -13.12 -28.06 13.10
CA ARG A 381 -13.87 -28.77 14.16
C ARG A 381 -15.08 -29.53 13.63
N GLU A 382 -15.69 -28.98 12.59
CA GLU A 382 -16.89 -29.57 11.98
C GLU A 382 -16.85 -29.32 10.46
N GLU A 383 -17.50 -30.20 9.67
CA GLU A 383 -17.58 -30.00 8.23
C GLU A 383 -18.49 -28.80 7.92
N ILE A 384 -17.89 -27.71 7.42
CA ILE A 384 -18.62 -26.51 6.99
C ILE A 384 -18.57 -26.44 5.46
N PRO A 385 -19.67 -26.71 4.76
CA PRO A 385 -19.72 -26.62 3.32
C PRO A 385 -19.31 -25.24 2.82
N ARG A 386 -18.51 -25.19 1.74
CA ARG A 386 -18.01 -23.93 1.12
C ARG A 386 -17.07 -23.08 1.98
N ALA A 387 -16.58 -23.56 3.12
CA ALA A 387 -15.66 -22.78 3.95
C ALA A 387 -14.41 -22.35 3.19
N ALA A 388 -13.85 -23.24 2.37
CA ALA A 388 -12.65 -22.94 1.59
C ALA A 388 -12.92 -21.92 0.45
N GLU A 389 -14.05 -22.00 -0.25
CA GLU A 389 -14.44 -20.99 -1.23
C GLU A 389 -14.64 -19.62 -0.59
N THR A 390 -15.32 -19.59 0.54
CA THR A 390 -15.53 -18.36 1.31
C THR A 390 -14.21 -17.75 1.79
N LEU A 391 -13.30 -18.59 2.29
CA LEU A 391 -11.96 -18.13 2.69
C LEU A 391 -11.20 -17.54 1.49
N ARG A 392 -11.25 -18.17 0.32
CA ARG A 392 -10.62 -17.62 -0.90
C ARG A 392 -11.16 -16.24 -1.25
N GLU A 393 -12.49 -16.03 -1.17
CA GLU A 393 -13.10 -14.73 -1.40
C GLU A 393 -12.62 -13.67 -0.38
N MET A 394 -12.56 -14.03 0.91
CA MET A 394 -12.03 -13.15 1.95
C MET A 394 -10.57 -12.76 1.69
N LEU A 395 -9.73 -13.73 1.34
CA LEU A 395 -8.29 -13.53 1.10
C LEU A 395 -8.03 -12.67 -0.14
N GLU A 396 -8.84 -12.83 -1.19
CA GLU A 396 -8.76 -11.97 -2.39
C GLU A 396 -8.96 -10.49 -2.04
N LEU A 397 -9.91 -10.18 -1.17
CA LEU A 397 -10.22 -8.80 -0.75
C LEU A 397 -9.05 -8.13 -0.01
N VAL A 398 -8.23 -8.90 0.69
CA VAL A 398 -7.09 -8.39 1.47
C VAL A 398 -5.72 -8.70 0.84
N GLY A 399 -5.69 -9.04 -0.46
CA GLY A 399 -4.46 -9.22 -1.23
C GLY A 399 -3.70 -10.51 -0.97
N LEU A 400 -4.33 -11.49 -0.32
CA LEU A 400 -3.78 -12.80 -0.01
C LEU A 400 -4.33 -13.92 -0.93
N GLY A 401 -4.99 -13.56 -2.03
CA GLY A 401 -5.59 -14.52 -2.97
C GLY A 401 -4.60 -15.51 -3.59
N SER A 402 -3.33 -15.11 -3.75
CA SER A 402 -2.25 -16.00 -4.22
C SER A 402 -2.04 -17.25 -3.36
N LEU A 403 -2.48 -17.24 -2.10
CA LEU A 403 -2.46 -18.44 -1.27
C LEU A 403 -3.29 -19.59 -1.88
N ALA A 404 -4.34 -19.24 -2.63
CA ALA A 404 -5.17 -20.21 -3.35
C ALA A 404 -4.62 -20.56 -4.75
N GLU A 405 -3.83 -19.66 -5.37
CA GLU A 405 -3.25 -19.88 -6.70
C GLU A 405 -2.01 -20.77 -6.67
N ALA A 406 -1.20 -20.67 -5.62
CA ALA A 406 -0.04 -21.52 -5.41
C ALA A 406 -0.40 -23.03 -5.40
N GLU A 407 -1.66 -23.36 -5.04
CA GLU A 407 -2.19 -24.71 -5.13
C GLU A 407 -2.35 -25.19 -6.57
N ARG A 408 -2.74 -24.31 -7.51
CA ARG A 408 -3.03 -24.70 -8.90
C ARG A 408 -1.78 -24.92 -9.75
N GLY A 409 -0.68 -24.23 -9.44
CA GLY A 409 0.55 -24.31 -10.22
C GLY A 409 1.55 -25.36 -9.72
N GLY A 410 1.77 -25.42 -8.41
CA GLY A 410 2.71 -26.37 -7.79
C GLY A 410 2.16 -27.78 -7.67
N ASP A 411 0.87 -27.91 -7.38
CA ASP A 411 0.20 -29.20 -7.22
C ASP A 411 0.04 -29.93 -8.56
N ALA A 412 -0.27 -29.25 -9.65
CA ALA A 412 -0.45 -29.90 -10.95
C ALA A 412 0.87 -30.52 -11.50
N GLU A 413 2.03 -29.85 -11.30
CA GLU A 413 3.32 -30.40 -11.66
C GLU A 413 3.71 -31.54 -10.71
N ALA A 414 3.52 -31.34 -9.40
CA ALA A 414 3.84 -32.35 -8.40
C ALA A 414 2.92 -33.58 -8.52
N GLU A 415 1.63 -33.43 -8.78
CA GLU A 415 0.69 -34.52 -9.07
C GLU A 415 1.02 -35.22 -10.36
N GLY A 416 1.40 -34.50 -11.43
CA GLY A 416 1.88 -35.04 -12.67
C GLY A 416 3.12 -35.91 -12.47
N LEU A 417 4.07 -35.45 -11.68
CA LEU A 417 5.28 -36.19 -11.29
C LEU A 417 4.95 -37.39 -10.39
N LEU A 418 4.01 -37.27 -9.44
CA LEU A 418 3.57 -38.40 -8.63
C LEU A 418 2.96 -39.50 -9.50
N ALA A 419 2.07 -39.16 -10.42
CA ALA A 419 1.47 -40.10 -11.35
C ALA A 419 2.51 -40.73 -12.28
N GLU A 420 3.55 -39.99 -12.69
CA GLU A 420 4.67 -40.55 -13.47
C GLU A 420 5.51 -41.55 -12.63
N ARG A 421 5.79 -41.18 -11.35
CA ARG A 421 6.48 -42.07 -10.41
C ARG A 421 5.71 -43.39 -10.20
N GLU A 422 4.41 -43.33 -10.02
CA GLU A 422 3.55 -44.49 -9.87
C GLU A 422 3.62 -45.39 -11.11
N ARG A 423 3.57 -44.81 -12.30
CA ARG A 423 3.75 -45.54 -13.57
C ARG A 423 5.14 -46.17 -13.67
N ALA A 424 6.20 -45.48 -13.31
CA ALA A 424 7.56 -46.01 -13.30
C ALA A 424 7.68 -47.18 -12.31
N ARG A 425 7.12 -47.08 -11.12
CA ARG A 425 7.09 -48.18 -10.14
C ARG A 425 6.30 -49.39 -10.63
N ALA A 426 5.16 -49.20 -11.28
CA ALA A 426 4.37 -50.28 -11.87
C ALA A 426 5.14 -50.98 -13.00
N ALA A 427 5.95 -50.21 -13.76
CA ALA A 427 6.84 -50.75 -14.79
C ALA A 427 8.14 -51.35 -14.21
N LYS A 428 8.35 -51.31 -12.88
CA LYS A 428 9.58 -51.73 -12.18
C LYS A 428 10.83 -50.91 -12.59
N ASP A 429 10.64 -49.72 -13.11
CA ASP A 429 11.72 -48.74 -13.37
C ASP A 429 12.00 -47.95 -12.12
N PHE A 430 12.75 -48.55 -11.21
CA PHE A 430 13.04 -47.92 -9.90
C PHE A 430 13.99 -46.75 -10.04
N ALA A 431 14.88 -46.73 -11.04
CA ALA A 431 15.80 -45.63 -11.28
C ALA A 431 15.02 -44.36 -11.65
N ARG A 432 14.02 -44.48 -12.53
CA ARG A 432 13.14 -43.36 -12.90
C ARG A 432 12.25 -42.90 -11.74
N ALA A 433 11.75 -43.84 -10.94
CA ALA A 433 10.93 -43.49 -9.77
C ALA A 433 11.73 -42.74 -8.71
N ASP A 434 13.02 -43.03 -8.52
CA ASP A 434 13.91 -42.33 -7.61
C ASP A 434 14.27 -40.93 -8.13
N GLU A 435 14.56 -40.78 -9.43
CA GLU A 435 14.79 -39.50 -10.08
C GLU A 435 13.58 -38.56 -9.90
N ILE A 436 12.37 -39.08 -10.08
CA ILE A 436 11.14 -38.27 -9.90
C ILE A 436 10.94 -37.93 -8.43
N ARG A 437 11.24 -38.82 -7.48
CA ARG A 437 11.19 -38.53 -6.06
C ARG A 437 12.14 -37.40 -5.69
N ASP A 438 13.36 -37.37 -6.24
CA ASP A 438 14.34 -36.32 -5.98
C ASP A 438 13.89 -35.00 -6.59
N ARG A 439 13.22 -35.00 -7.75
CA ARG A 439 12.62 -33.83 -8.36
C ARG A 439 11.44 -33.29 -7.53
N LEU A 440 10.58 -34.17 -7.01
CA LEU A 440 9.52 -33.80 -6.07
C LEU A 440 10.10 -33.19 -4.79
N ALA A 441 11.18 -33.75 -4.26
CA ALA A 441 11.87 -33.22 -3.10
C ALA A 441 12.48 -31.81 -3.34
N ALA A 442 12.97 -31.54 -4.57
CA ALA A 442 13.45 -30.21 -4.98
C ALA A 442 12.33 -29.20 -5.14
N LEU A 443 11.11 -29.65 -5.46
CA LEU A 443 9.88 -28.82 -5.49
C LEU A 443 9.25 -28.63 -4.10
N GLY A 444 9.88 -29.15 -3.02
CA GLY A 444 9.38 -29.03 -1.66
C GLY A 444 8.38 -30.11 -1.23
N TRP A 445 8.29 -31.25 -1.98
CA TRP A 445 7.37 -32.33 -1.69
C TRP A 445 8.07 -33.61 -1.22
N GLU A 446 7.52 -34.25 -0.19
CA GLU A 446 7.87 -35.59 0.25
C GLU A 446 6.79 -36.57 -0.20
N VAL A 447 7.18 -37.68 -0.80
CA VAL A 447 6.23 -38.75 -1.17
C VAL A 447 6.10 -39.72 -0.02
N ARG A 448 4.88 -39.90 0.52
CA ARG A 448 4.56 -40.93 1.51
C ARG A 448 3.72 -42.04 0.88
N ASP A 449 4.29 -43.22 0.80
CA ASP A 449 3.59 -44.43 0.35
C ASP A 449 2.65 -44.94 1.46
N SER A 450 1.40 -45.25 1.13
CA SER A 450 0.39 -45.83 2.03
C SER A 450 -0.27 -47.07 1.38
N ALA A 451 -1.08 -47.79 2.15
CA ALA A 451 -1.85 -48.91 1.62
C ALA A 451 -2.87 -48.52 0.54
N ASP A 452 -3.32 -47.26 0.56
CA ASP A 452 -4.31 -46.70 -0.38
C ASP A 452 -3.65 -45.95 -1.55
N GLY A 453 -2.31 -45.96 -1.66
CA GLY A 453 -1.54 -45.29 -2.71
C GLY A 453 -0.51 -44.30 -2.15
N ALA A 454 0.33 -43.75 -3.05
CA ALA A 454 1.30 -42.72 -2.68
C ALA A 454 0.64 -41.34 -2.64
N ARG A 455 1.01 -40.51 -1.65
CA ARG A 455 0.54 -39.12 -1.52
C ARG A 455 1.70 -38.16 -1.34
N LEU A 456 1.50 -36.92 -1.81
CA LEU A 456 2.44 -35.84 -1.58
C LEU A 456 2.19 -35.21 -0.20
N VAL A 457 3.29 -34.96 0.50
CA VAL A 457 3.30 -34.22 1.77
C VAL A 457 4.36 -33.12 1.63
N PRO A 458 4.10 -31.87 1.98
CA PRO A 458 5.13 -30.86 1.94
C PRO A 458 6.31 -31.25 2.81
N LYS A 459 7.51 -30.95 2.31
CA LYS A 459 8.73 -31.11 3.07
C LYS A 459 8.80 -29.96 4.10
N ALA A 460 8.93 -30.31 5.37
CA ALA A 460 9.06 -29.36 6.46
C ALA A 460 10.36 -28.54 6.37
#